data_4de7979259a406545a7ef125c2df5788
#
_entry.id   4de7979259a406545a7ef125c2df5788
#
_cell.length_a   1.000
_cell.length_b   1.000
_cell.length_c   1.000
_cell.angle_alpha   90.00
_cell.angle_beta   90.00
_cell.angle_gamma   90.00
#
_symmetry.space_group_name_H-M   'P 1'
#
loop_
_entity.id
_entity.type
_entity.pdbx_description
1 polymer ?
#
loop_
_entity_poly.entity_id
_entity_poly.type
_entity_poly.pdbx_seq_one_letter_code
_entity_poly.pdbx_strand_id
1 'polypeptide(L)'
;LGGEIRVFQCPNGVLVPDAEIVFEGYIGGETTREGPFVDITGTYDTVREQPVIEFTGMHLKRDFLYHGILPAGNEHKVLMGAPYEPSIYRAVAGVTEVRNVILTTGGCGYFHAVIQIRKQTQGDGKNAILAALAAHTSLKHVVVVDEDIDPSDLADIEFAIATRGRGDKDLIM
;
A
#
# COMPACT_ATOMS: atom_id res chain seq x y z
N LEU A 1 1.29 -1.59 17.74
CA LEU A 1 1.82 -2.85 18.26
C LEU A 1 2.80 -2.49 19.37
N GLY A 2 2.55 -2.83 20.59
CA GLY A 2 3.38 -2.46 21.76
C GLY A 2 3.71 -3.68 22.63
N GLY A 3 3.69 -4.90 22.07
CA GLY A 3 3.95 -6.14 22.78
C GLY A 3 5.32 -6.73 22.50
N GLU A 4 5.74 -7.70 23.30
CA GLU A 4 6.93 -8.49 23.09
C GLU A 4 6.79 -9.36 21.83
N ILE A 5 7.84 -9.40 21.03
CA ILE A 5 7.93 -10.25 19.84
C ILE A 5 8.77 -11.46 20.22
N ARG A 6 8.24 -12.67 20.05
CA ARG A 6 9.03 -13.89 20.15
C ARG A 6 9.99 -13.96 18.98
N VAL A 7 11.24 -14.27 19.29
CA VAL A 7 12.31 -14.45 18.29
C VAL A 7 13.00 -15.78 18.53
N PHE A 8 13.58 -16.34 17.47
CA PHE A 8 14.54 -17.43 17.58
C PHE A 8 15.84 -17.05 16.86
N GLN A 9 16.94 -17.66 17.26
CA GLN A 9 18.22 -17.43 16.63
C GLN A 9 18.49 -18.52 15.59
N CYS A 10 18.72 -18.09 14.36
CA CYS A 10 19.14 -18.95 13.28
C CYS A 10 20.59 -19.43 13.47
N PRO A 11 21.01 -20.56 12.88
CA PRO A 11 22.39 -21.04 12.94
C PRO A 11 23.45 -20.03 12.53
N ASN A 12 23.12 -19.12 11.61
CA ASN A 12 23.98 -18.00 11.20
C ASN A 12 24.06 -16.86 12.24
N GLY A 13 23.38 -16.97 13.38
CA GLY A 13 23.39 -16.00 14.47
C GLY A 13 22.35 -14.89 14.35
N VAL A 14 21.60 -14.81 13.25
CA VAL A 14 20.56 -13.79 13.04
C VAL A 14 19.32 -14.13 13.89
N LEU A 15 18.78 -13.12 14.57
CA LEU A 15 17.51 -13.23 15.28
C LEU A 15 16.37 -12.94 14.31
N VAL A 16 15.41 -13.85 14.21
CA VAL A 16 14.21 -13.70 13.37
C VAL A 16 12.93 -13.79 14.21
N PRO A 17 11.86 -13.09 13.82
CA PRO A 17 10.56 -13.24 14.48
C PRO A 17 10.06 -14.69 14.37
N ASP A 18 9.18 -15.09 15.30
CA ASP A 18 8.47 -16.37 15.25
C ASP A 18 7.56 -16.42 14.01
N ALA A 19 8.11 -16.94 12.91
CA ALA A 19 7.46 -17.09 11.61
C ALA A 19 7.12 -18.56 11.34
N GLU A 20 6.19 -18.80 10.42
CA GLU A 20 5.77 -20.15 10.04
C GLU A 20 6.90 -20.90 9.28
N ILE A 21 7.58 -20.16 8.39
CA ILE A 21 8.69 -20.64 7.55
C ILE A 21 9.78 -19.58 7.55
N VAL A 22 11.04 -20.01 7.73
CA VAL A 22 12.22 -19.16 7.60
C VAL A 22 13.23 -19.83 6.69
N PHE A 23 13.70 -19.12 5.69
CA PHE A 23 14.81 -19.53 4.85
C PHE A 23 16.07 -18.76 5.23
N GLU A 24 17.19 -19.46 5.37
CA GLU A 24 18.51 -18.87 5.47
C GLU A 24 19.23 -19.01 4.12
N GLY A 25 19.99 -17.99 3.73
CA GLY A 25 20.72 -18.04 2.48
C GLY A 25 21.66 -16.87 2.29
N TYR A 26 22.31 -16.86 1.14
CA TYR A 26 23.23 -15.81 0.71
C TYR A 26 22.75 -15.21 -0.61
N ILE A 27 22.88 -13.89 -0.73
CA ILE A 27 22.73 -13.19 -1.99
C ILE A 27 24.13 -13.08 -2.60
N GLY A 28 24.37 -13.83 -3.69
CA GLY A 28 25.63 -13.82 -4.42
C GLY A 28 25.76 -12.65 -5.39
N GLY A 29 26.81 -12.66 -6.19
CA GLY A 29 26.99 -11.73 -7.31
C GLY A 29 26.33 -12.19 -8.61
N GLU A 30 25.72 -13.37 -8.61
CA GLU A 30 25.04 -13.92 -9.79
C GLU A 30 23.63 -13.33 -9.94
N THR A 31 23.21 -13.13 -11.19
CA THR A 31 21.87 -12.71 -11.54
C THR A 31 21.22 -13.72 -12.48
N THR A 32 19.89 -13.76 -12.46
CA THR A 32 19.10 -14.55 -13.40
C THR A 32 17.91 -13.77 -13.89
N ARG A 33 17.39 -14.15 -15.05
CA ARG A 33 16.20 -13.53 -15.62
C ARG A 33 14.96 -13.98 -14.84
N GLU A 34 14.24 -13.02 -14.28
CA GLU A 34 13.02 -13.22 -13.52
C GLU A 34 11.82 -12.63 -14.25
N GLY A 35 10.69 -13.35 -14.20
CA GLY A 35 9.45 -12.95 -14.88
C GLY A 35 9.28 -13.55 -16.28
N PRO A 36 8.27 -13.09 -17.04
CA PRO A 36 7.34 -12.00 -16.68
C PRO A 36 6.30 -12.44 -15.63
N PHE A 37 5.95 -11.55 -14.72
CA PHE A 37 4.89 -11.78 -13.73
C PHE A 37 3.69 -10.88 -13.99
N VAL A 38 2.50 -11.33 -13.54
CA VAL A 38 1.31 -10.49 -13.53
C VAL A 38 1.40 -9.50 -12.37
N ASP A 39 1.37 -8.20 -12.69
CA ASP A 39 1.37 -7.12 -11.71
C ASP A 39 -0.06 -6.82 -11.19
N ILE A 40 -0.19 -5.98 -10.15
CA ILE A 40 -1.47 -5.59 -9.52
C ILE A 40 -2.49 -5.01 -10.51
N THR A 41 -2.02 -4.46 -11.63
CA THR A 41 -2.86 -3.95 -12.73
C THR A 41 -3.47 -5.06 -13.60
N GLY A 42 -3.09 -6.32 -13.40
CA GLY A 42 -3.48 -7.43 -14.25
C GLY A 42 -2.72 -7.52 -15.58
N THR A 43 -1.69 -6.69 -15.75
CA THR A 43 -0.79 -6.71 -16.91
C THR A 43 0.51 -7.41 -16.56
N TYR A 44 1.21 -7.96 -17.58
CA TYR A 44 2.51 -8.55 -17.36
C TYR A 44 3.58 -7.48 -17.19
N ASP A 45 4.41 -7.64 -16.16
CA ASP A 45 5.61 -6.84 -15.96
C ASP A 45 6.75 -7.33 -16.88
N THR A 46 7.76 -6.51 -17.05
CA THR A 46 8.94 -6.86 -17.86
C THR A 46 9.82 -7.88 -17.15
N VAL A 47 10.49 -8.72 -17.94
CA VAL A 47 11.57 -9.58 -17.44
C VAL A 47 12.72 -8.71 -16.96
N ARG A 48 13.24 -9.00 -15.77
CA ARG A 48 14.36 -8.26 -15.16
C ARG A 48 15.47 -9.21 -14.74
N GLU A 49 16.71 -8.71 -14.71
CA GLU A 49 17.82 -9.40 -14.07
C GLU A 49 17.70 -9.20 -12.56
N GLN A 50 17.63 -10.30 -11.81
CA GLN A 50 17.50 -10.31 -10.37
C GLN A 50 18.59 -11.13 -9.71
N PRO A 51 19.04 -10.75 -8.50
CA PRO A 51 20.07 -11.51 -7.79
C PRO A 51 19.56 -12.92 -7.43
N VAL A 52 20.45 -13.89 -7.50
CA VAL A 52 20.19 -15.27 -7.08
C VAL A 52 20.40 -15.38 -5.57
N ILE A 53 19.45 -16.02 -4.90
CA ILE A 53 19.56 -16.38 -3.48
C ILE A 53 19.84 -17.86 -3.38
N GLU A 54 20.98 -18.23 -2.82
CA GLU A 54 21.34 -19.60 -2.50
C GLU A 54 20.87 -19.94 -1.09
N PHE A 55 19.89 -20.82 -0.95
CA PHE A 55 19.38 -21.25 0.35
C PHE A 55 20.31 -22.28 0.98
N THR A 56 20.68 -22.04 2.24
CA THR A 56 21.53 -22.94 3.05
C THR A 56 20.78 -23.61 4.20
N GLY A 57 19.60 -23.11 4.54
CA GLY A 57 18.77 -23.68 5.60
C GLY A 57 17.29 -23.31 5.44
N MET A 58 16.44 -24.18 5.98
CA MET A 58 14.99 -23.97 6.06
C MET A 58 14.51 -24.40 7.44
N HIS A 59 13.78 -23.51 8.12
CA HIS A 59 13.19 -23.77 9.44
C HIS A 59 11.66 -23.69 9.28
N LEU A 60 10.98 -24.72 9.79
CA LEU A 60 9.52 -24.85 9.72
C LEU A 60 8.97 -25.04 11.14
N LYS A 61 7.85 -24.44 11.45
CA LYS A 61 7.04 -24.86 12.60
C LYS A 61 6.49 -26.27 12.35
N ARG A 62 6.17 -26.99 13.43
CA ARG A 62 5.64 -28.36 13.33
C ARG A 62 4.38 -28.43 12.44
N ASP A 63 3.46 -27.49 12.64
CA ASP A 63 2.18 -27.42 11.92
C ASP A 63 2.08 -26.06 11.22
N PHE A 64 3.07 -25.76 10.36
CA PHE A 64 3.17 -24.47 9.68
C PHE A 64 2.03 -24.23 8.70
N LEU A 65 1.61 -22.97 8.61
CA LEU A 65 0.69 -22.50 7.61
C LEU A 65 1.45 -21.79 6.50
N TYR A 66 1.14 -22.11 5.26
CA TYR A 66 1.69 -21.41 4.10
C TYR A 66 0.61 -20.51 3.47
N HIS A 67 0.89 -19.22 3.41
CA HIS A 67 0.02 -18.25 2.80
C HIS A 67 0.41 -18.01 1.34
N GLY A 68 -0.27 -18.69 0.42
CA GLY A 68 -0.11 -18.47 -1.02
C GLY A 68 -0.94 -17.28 -1.49
N ILE A 69 -0.32 -16.32 -2.16
CA ILE A 69 -1.00 -15.14 -2.72
C ILE A 69 -1.13 -15.31 -4.22
N LEU A 70 -2.34 -15.14 -4.74
CA LEU A 70 -2.59 -15.11 -6.18
C LEU A 70 -2.16 -13.74 -6.74
N PRO A 71 -1.17 -13.67 -7.65
CA PRO A 71 -0.77 -12.42 -8.30
C PRO A 71 -1.97 -11.69 -8.94
N ALA A 72 -2.01 -10.37 -8.83
CA ALA A 72 -3.11 -9.50 -9.29
C ALA A 72 -4.49 -9.75 -8.64
N GLY A 73 -4.61 -10.69 -7.71
CA GLY A 73 -5.82 -10.89 -6.93
C GLY A 73 -6.12 -9.73 -5.98
N ASN A 74 -7.34 -9.67 -5.46
CA ASN A 74 -7.73 -8.60 -4.52
C ASN A 74 -6.88 -8.60 -3.25
N GLU A 75 -6.53 -9.77 -2.74
CA GLU A 75 -5.66 -9.90 -1.57
C GLU A 75 -4.28 -9.27 -1.82
N HIS A 76 -3.66 -9.55 -2.98
CA HIS A 76 -2.40 -8.93 -3.38
C HIS A 76 -2.50 -7.39 -3.37
N LYS A 77 -3.56 -6.84 -3.97
CA LYS A 77 -3.82 -5.39 -4.02
C LYS A 77 -3.96 -4.79 -2.62
N VAL A 78 -4.75 -5.44 -1.76
CA VAL A 78 -4.97 -4.97 -0.38
C VAL A 78 -3.67 -5.02 0.43
N LEU A 79 -2.92 -6.10 0.35
CA LEU A 79 -1.66 -6.24 1.09
C LEU A 79 -0.59 -5.25 0.64
N MET A 80 -0.57 -4.89 -0.66
CA MET A 80 0.31 -3.84 -1.16
C MET A 80 -0.08 -2.45 -0.65
N GLY A 81 -1.37 -2.15 -0.60
CA GLY A 81 -1.87 -0.82 -0.24
C GLY A 81 -1.94 -0.55 1.25
N ALA A 82 -2.34 -1.54 2.05
CA ALA A 82 -2.60 -1.38 3.47
C ALA A 82 -1.47 -0.68 4.29
N PRO A 83 -0.18 -0.88 4.02
CA PRO A 83 0.89 -0.16 4.71
C PRO A 83 0.95 1.35 4.39
N TYR A 84 0.39 1.77 3.24
CA TYR A 84 0.44 3.16 2.79
C TYR A 84 -0.68 4.03 3.34
N GLU A 85 -1.86 3.47 3.62
CA GLU A 85 -2.97 4.24 4.19
C GLU A 85 -2.58 4.96 5.49
N PRO A 86 -1.93 4.31 6.49
CA PRO A 86 -1.46 5.02 7.69
C PRO A 86 -0.39 6.07 7.40
N SER A 87 0.42 5.89 6.35
CA SER A 87 1.46 6.85 5.98
C SER A 87 0.86 8.10 5.35
N ILE A 88 -0.12 7.92 4.46
CA ILE A 88 -0.91 9.00 3.86
C ILE A 88 -1.69 9.73 4.97
N TYR A 89 -2.35 8.98 5.87
CA TYR A 89 -3.09 9.55 6.99
C TYR A 89 -2.21 10.49 7.83
N ARG A 90 -1.02 10.03 8.23
CA ARG A 90 -0.08 10.84 9.02
C ARG A 90 0.38 12.10 8.29
N ALA A 91 0.66 12.00 7.00
CA ALA A 91 1.08 13.16 6.21
C ALA A 91 -0.05 14.19 6.08
N VAL A 92 -1.26 13.74 5.79
CA VAL A 92 -2.44 14.61 5.68
C VAL A 92 -2.81 15.22 7.02
N ALA A 93 -2.70 14.47 8.12
CA ALA A 93 -2.95 14.97 9.47
C ALA A 93 -2.00 16.11 9.89
N GLY A 94 -0.85 16.23 9.23
CA GLY A 94 0.08 17.36 9.43
C GLY A 94 -0.38 18.68 8.79
N VAL A 95 -1.37 18.65 7.91
CA VAL A 95 -1.81 19.84 7.14
C VAL A 95 -3.30 20.14 7.27
N THR A 96 -4.14 19.18 7.67
CA THR A 96 -5.59 19.37 7.87
C THR A 96 -6.15 18.30 8.82
N GLU A 97 -7.41 18.47 9.23
CA GLU A 97 -8.10 17.49 10.08
C GLU A 97 -8.62 16.32 9.24
N VAL A 98 -7.78 15.26 9.11
CA VAL A 98 -8.13 14.03 8.38
C VAL A 98 -9.07 13.14 9.22
N ARG A 99 -10.08 12.56 8.58
CA ARG A 99 -11.02 11.59 9.19
C ARG A 99 -10.70 10.16 8.76
N ASN A 100 -10.52 9.96 7.46
CA ASN A 100 -10.24 8.64 6.91
C ASN A 100 -9.41 8.75 5.63
N VAL A 101 -8.69 7.67 5.32
CA VAL A 101 -7.93 7.48 4.08
C VAL A 101 -8.18 6.08 3.58
N ILE A 102 -8.59 5.96 2.33
CA ILE A 102 -8.85 4.66 1.68
C ILE A 102 -8.13 4.63 0.34
N LEU A 103 -7.38 3.56 0.11
CA LEU A 103 -6.90 3.19 -1.21
C LEU A 103 -7.95 2.31 -1.89
N THR A 104 -8.58 2.82 -2.93
CA THR A 104 -9.75 2.18 -3.53
C THR A 104 -9.43 0.91 -4.31
N THR A 105 -10.34 -0.04 -4.31
CA THR A 105 -10.20 -1.30 -5.07
C THR A 105 -10.10 -1.04 -6.58
N GLY A 106 -10.85 -0.06 -7.12
CA GLY A 106 -10.76 0.36 -8.51
C GLY A 106 -9.39 0.95 -8.88
N GLY A 107 -8.70 1.56 -7.91
CA GLY A 107 -7.31 1.99 -8.02
C GLY A 107 -6.29 0.91 -7.68
N CYS A 108 -6.66 -0.36 -7.78
CA CYS A 108 -5.85 -1.52 -7.42
C CYS A 108 -5.36 -1.53 -5.96
N GLY A 109 -6.06 -0.83 -5.06
CA GLY A 109 -5.62 -0.64 -3.68
C GLY A 109 -4.32 0.17 -3.54
N TYR A 110 -3.89 0.87 -4.58
CA TYR A 110 -2.54 1.43 -4.62
C TYR A 110 -2.42 2.79 -5.31
N PHE A 111 -3.12 2.99 -6.45
CA PHE A 111 -2.95 4.16 -7.32
C PHE A 111 -3.97 5.27 -7.10
N HIS A 112 -5.06 5.00 -6.40
CA HIS A 112 -6.13 5.95 -6.15
C HIS A 112 -6.48 6.00 -4.66
N ALA A 113 -6.37 7.20 -4.08
CA ALA A 113 -6.74 7.47 -2.69
C ALA A 113 -7.98 8.34 -2.61
N VAL A 114 -8.88 8.01 -1.70
CA VAL A 114 -9.96 8.89 -1.23
C VAL A 114 -9.66 9.30 0.20
N ILE A 115 -9.67 10.60 0.45
CA ILE A 115 -9.32 11.19 1.74
C ILE A 115 -10.51 11.98 2.25
N GLN A 116 -11.06 11.57 3.38
CA GLN A 116 -12.11 12.29 4.07
C GLN A 116 -11.50 13.26 5.08
N ILE A 117 -11.85 14.53 4.97
CA ILE A 117 -11.37 15.58 5.86
C ILE A 117 -12.53 16.34 6.51
N ARG A 118 -12.25 16.94 7.65
CA ARG A 118 -13.09 18.01 8.18
C ARG A 118 -12.48 19.34 7.74
N LYS A 119 -13.00 19.88 6.67
CA LYS A 119 -12.53 21.11 6.06
C LYS A 119 -12.77 22.31 6.99
N GLN A 120 -11.74 23.09 7.25
CA GLN A 120 -11.79 24.32 8.05
C GLN A 120 -11.52 25.56 7.17
N THR A 121 -10.67 25.42 6.15
CA THR A 121 -10.33 26.48 5.22
C THR A 121 -10.44 26.05 3.75
N GLN A 122 -10.50 27.00 2.84
CA GLN A 122 -10.61 26.70 1.40
C GLN A 122 -9.36 25.99 0.83
N GLY A 123 -8.21 26.11 1.50
CA GLY A 123 -6.96 25.48 1.07
C GLY A 123 -6.79 24.04 1.51
N ASP A 124 -7.58 23.56 2.47
CA ASP A 124 -7.36 22.25 3.13
C ASP A 124 -7.39 21.09 2.14
N GLY A 125 -8.34 21.08 1.20
CA GLY A 125 -8.43 20.06 0.18
C GLY A 125 -7.17 19.96 -0.69
N LYS A 126 -6.62 21.11 -1.11
CA LYS A 126 -5.40 21.17 -1.93
C LYS A 126 -4.18 20.70 -1.13
N ASN A 127 -4.07 21.15 0.13
CA ASN A 127 -2.98 20.72 1.01
C ASN A 127 -3.03 19.21 1.27
N ALA A 128 -4.23 18.66 1.48
CA ALA A 128 -4.42 17.22 1.66
C ALA A 128 -3.98 16.41 0.42
N ILE A 129 -4.37 16.85 -0.80
CA ILE A 129 -3.95 16.21 -2.05
C ILE A 129 -2.42 16.20 -2.17
N LEU A 130 -1.77 17.34 -1.98
CA LEU A 130 -0.31 17.45 -2.10
C LEU A 130 0.42 16.61 -1.05
N ALA A 131 -0.06 16.62 0.19
CA ALA A 131 0.50 15.79 1.26
C ALA A 131 0.38 14.29 0.96
N ALA A 132 -0.76 13.86 0.42
CA ALA A 132 -0.98 12.45 0.04
C ALA A 132 -0.05 12.01 -1.09
N LEU A 133 0.06 12.81 -2.16
CA LEU A 133 0.96 12.54 -3.29
C LEU A 133 2.43 12.48 -2.86
N ALA A 134 2.83 13.32 -1.90
CA ALA A 134 4.19 13.28 -1.33
C ALA A 134 4.42 12.05 -0.44
N ALA A 135 3.39 11.58 0.26
CA ALA A 135 3.49 10.43 1.17
C ALA A 135 3.55 9.08 0.44
N HIS A 136 2.93 8.99 -0.74
CA HIS A 136 2.91 7.77 -1.54
C HIS A 136 3.14 8.10 -3.02
N THR A 137 4.37 7.92 -3.45
CA THR A 137 4.85 8.35 -4.78
C THR A 137 4.21 7.63 -5.97
N SER A 138 3.55 6.49 -5.73
CA SER A 138 2.82 5.74 -6.78
C SER A 138 1.37 6.19 -6.96
N LEU A 139 0.86 7.10 -6.13
CA LEU A 139 -0.48 7.64 -6.33
C LEU A 139 -0.57 8.38 -7.67
N LYS A 140 -1.62 8.05 -8.42
CA LYS A 140 -1.97 8.72 -9.68
C LYS A 140 -3.17 9.65 -9.52
N HIS A 141 -4.08 9.30 -8.64
CA HIS A 141 -5.29 10.06 -8.38
C HIS A 141 -5.56 10.17 -6.89
N VAL A 142 -5.93 11.37 -6.45
CA VAL A 142 -6.36 11.64 -5.08
C VAL A 142 -7.66 12.43 -5.13
N VAL A 143 -8.68 11.94 -4.45
CA VAL A 143 -9.95 12.62 -4.24
C VAL A 143 -10.06 13.00 -2.77
N VAL A 144 -10.35 14.26 -2.49
CA VAL A 144 -10.61 14.73 -1.13
C VAL A 144 -12.08 15.08 -1.00
N VAL A 145 -12.72 14.53 0.02
CA VAL A 145 -14.15 14.70 0.29
C VAL A 145 -14.37 15.25 1.71
N ASP A 146 -15.53 15.88 1.89
CA ASP A 146 -15.98 16.38 3.19
C ASP A 146 -16.44 15.22 4.09
N GLU A 147 -16.62 15.47 5.39
CA GLU A 147 -16.93 14.46 6.41
C GLU A 147 -18.31 13.79 6.26
N ASP A 148 -19.19 14.34 5.43
CA ASP A 148 -20.52 13.78 5.14
C ASP A 148 -20.54 12.76 3.98
N ILE A 149 -19.41 12.54 3.31
CA ILE A 149 -19.24 11.57 2.22
C ILE A 149 -18.54 10.32 2.75
N ASP A 150 -19.11 9.15 2.50
CA ASP A 150 -18.46 7.89 2.85
C ASP A 150 -17.32 7.57 1.87
N PRO A 151 -16.04 7.62 2.30
CA PRO A 151 -14.92 7.35 1.41
C PRO A 151 -14.79 5.88 0.98
N SER A 152 -15.60 4.98 1.54
CA SER A 152 -15.66 3.57 1.15
C SER A 152 -16.75 3.27 0.11
N ASP A 153 -17.71 4.19 -0.07
CA ASP A 153 -18.78 4.07 -1.07
C ASP A 153 -18.40 4.84 -2.35
N LEU A 154 -18.13 4.10 -3.42
CA LEU A 154 -17.76 4.69 -4.71
C LEU A 154 -18.89 5.50 -5.33
N ALA A 155 -20.15 5.16 -5.08
CA ALA A 155 -21.29 5.93 -5.61
C ALA A 155 -21.42 7.28 -4.89
N ASP A 156 -21.15 7.32 -3.59
CA ASP A 156 -21.13 8.56 -2.81
C ASP A 156 -19.98 9.48 -3.22
N ILE A 157 -18.81 8.88 -3.48
CA ILE A 157 -17.64 9.61 -4.01
C ILE A 157 -17.96 10.20 -5.41
N GLU A 158 -18.53 9.41 -6.32
CA GLU A 158 -18.89 9.86 -7.66
C GLU A 158 -19.93 10.99 -7.59
N PHE A 159 -20.93 10.84 -6.72
CA PHE A 159 -21.91 11.89 -6.46
C PHE A 159 -21.23 13.18 -6.00
N ALA A 160 -20.31 13.11 -5.05
CA ALA A 160 -19.58 14.28 -4.56
C ALA A 160 -18.77 14.96 -5.68
N ILE A 161 -18.04 14.19 -6.50
CA ILE A 161 -17.28 14.70 -7.63
C ILE A 161 -18.22 15.41 -8.63
N ALA A 162 -19.34 14.78 -8.99
CA ALA A 162 -20.26 15.29 -10.01
C ALA A 162 -21.02 16.54 -9.55
N THR A 163 -21.36 16.65 -8.26
CA THR A 163 -22.24 17.70 -7.73
C THR A 163 -21.54 18.82 -6.99
N ARG A 164 -20.35 18.55 -6.41
CA ARG A 164 -19.61 19.52 -5.57
C ARG A 164 -18.28 19.94 -6.18
N GLY A 165 -17.68 19.12 -7.07
CA GLY A 165 -16.41 19.41 -7.70
C GLY A 165 -16.54 20.47 -8.81
N ARG A 166 -15.59 21.40 -8.82
CA ARG A 166 -15.50 22.46 -9.84
C ARG A 166 -14.16 22.35 -10.57
N GLY A 167 -14.23 21.97 -11.85
CA GLY A 167 -13.03 21.75 -12.66
C GLY A 167 -12.12 22.97 -12.82
N ASP A 168 -12.68 24.19 -12.67
CA ASP A 168 -11.91 25.44 -12.74
C ASP A 168 -11.18 25.81 -11.43
N LYS A 169 -11.49 25.15 -10.31
CA LYS A 169 -10.97 25.52 -8.99
C LYS A 169 -10.41 24.36 -8.17
N ASP A 170 -11.00 23.17 -8.33
CA ASP A 170 -10.77 22.05 -7.42
C ASP A 170 -9.84 20.98 -8.01
N LEU A 171 -9.40 21.16 -9.27
CA LEU A 171 -8.38 20.30 -9.89
C LEU A 171 -6.97 20.81 -9.60
N ILE A 172 -6.06 19.87 -9.31
CA ILE A 172 -4.61 20.06 -9.24
C ILE A 172 -4.01 19.12 -10.29
N MET A 173 -3.24 19.66 -11.21
CA MET A 173 -2.54 18.92 -12.25
C MET A 173 -1.04 19.19 -12.16
#